data_7b107cf115311591ca2037ce0bafeade
#
_entry.id   7b107cf115311591ca2037ce0bafeade
#
_cell.length_a   1.000
_cell.length_b   1.000
_cell.length_c   1.000
_cell.angle_alpha   90.00
_cell.angle_beta   90.00
_cell.angle_gamma   90.00
#
_symmetry.space_group_name_H-M   'P 1'
#
loop_
_entity.id
_entity.type
_entity.pdbx_description
1 polymer ?
#
loop_
_entity_poly.entity_id
_entity_poly.type
_entity_poly.pdbx_seq_one_letter_code
_entity_poly.pdbx_strand_id
1 'polypeptide(L)'
;MKKKVYFKTFGCRTNLYDSQVMMSALKDYDITQDESEADAVVINSCTVTNGADSHVRSYISHVEKTMDAKVFLTGCGAHTKGESLLESGRVHGVFGQSEKLKIDTLLSLEKPFYDPGDLNHIDDAVVDDFIGKSRAFIKIQEGCSFRCSYCIIPFVRGDARSMDEERILEQITRLALNGFGEFILTGTXVGSYGQKTGSSVAKLMKRISQIRGVRRIRLGSVEPIQIGDEFKEILGEPWLEKHLHIALQHTSPEMLKIMNRRNVYKQDRELFEYLASKGFAIGTDFITGHPGETEELWDEAVRNVRELPLTHLHAFTYSKRDGTPSASLKPEVNGKVAKNRLHELEAIIKEKNLDFRKAFSGELEVLIESQKDSLFIGHDQHFNKIVVDSKEDLLGNWVNIQNYEVRGEYNHAKL
;
A
#
# COMPACT_ATOMS: atom_id res chain seq x y z
N MET A 1 -6.66 25.97 -25.38
CA MET A 1 -5.90 25.45 -24.24
C MET A 1 -6.57 24.15 -23.83
N LYS A 2 -5.77 23.09 -23.53
CA LYS A 2 -6.34 21.84 -23.04
C LYS A 2 -6.91 22.04 -21.63
N LYS A 3 -7.99 21.35 -21.32
CA LYS A 3 -8.53 21.33 -19.97
C LYS A 3 -7.55 20.63 -19.04
N LYS A 4 -7.57 21.03 -17.76
CA LYS A 4 -6.66 20.51 -16.73
C LYS A 4 -7.35 19.51 -15.81
N VAL A 5 -6.65 18.43 -15.50
CA VAL A 5 -7.15 17.37 -14.59
C VAL A 5 -6.22 17.28 -13.39
N TYR A 6 -6.82 17.26 -12.20
CA TYR A 6 -6.14 17.00 -10.94
C TYR A 6 -6.53 15.61 -10.42
N PHE A 7 -5.54 14.82 -10.01
CA PHE A 7 -5.76 13.47 -9.46
C PHE A 7 -5.62 13.50 -7.95
N LYS A 8 -6.66 13.09 -7.25
CA LYS A 8 -6.65 12.92 -5.79
C LYS A 8 -6.72 11.44 -5.47
N THR A 9 -5.64 10.88 -4.98
CA THR A 9 -5.54 9.44 -4.69
C THR A 9 -5.61 9.19 -3.20
N PHE A 10 -6.53 8.32 -2.81
CA PHE A 10 -6.67 7.85 -1.43
C PHE A 10 -6.30 6.37 -1.36
N GLY A 11 -5.83 5.94 -0.19
CA GLY A 11 -5.65 4.53 0.11
C GLY A 11 -4.25 4.00 -0.19
N CYS A 12 -4.19 2.90 -0.88
CA CYS A 12 -3.01 2.04 -0.92
C CYS A 12 -2.11 2.28 -2.14
N ARG A 13 -0.99 1.56 -2.15
CA ARG A 13 -0.01 1.61 -3.25
C ARG A 13 -0.62 1.16 -4.58
N THR A 14 -1.60 0.25 -4.55
CA THR A 14 -2.32 -0.18 -5.75
C THR A 14 -3.06 1.01 -6.38
N ASN A 15 -3.73 1.82 -5.55
CA ASN A 15 -4.40 3.02 -6.05
C ASN A 15 -3.39 4.04 -6.62
N LEU A 16 -2.21 4.15 -6.01
CA LEU A 16 -1.16 5.03 -6.56
C LEU A 16 -0.73 4.56 -7.95
N TYR A 17 -0.55 3.25 -8.13
CA TYR A 17 -0.23 2.70 -9.45
C TYR A 17 -1.35 3.00 -10.45
N ASP A 18 -2.61 2.73 -10.07
CA ASP A 18 -3.75 2.96 -10.96
C ASP A 18 -3.85 4.43 -11.37
N SER A 19 -3.55 5.36 -10.46
CA SER A 19 -3.53 6.79 -10.80
C SER A 19 -2.43 7.12 -11.81
N GLN A 20 -1.24 6.54 -11.66
CA GLN A 20 -0.15 6.76 -12.63
C GLN A 20 -0.53 6.22 -14.01
N VAL A 21 -1.21 5.07 -14.05
CA VAL A 21 -1.70 4.51 -15.32
C VAL A 21 -2.71 5.47 -15.98
N MET A 22 -3.64 6.01 -15.19
CA MET A 22 -4.63 6.97 -15.70
C MET A 22 -3.96 8.25 -16.21
N MET A 23 -2.99 8.78 -15.46
CA MET A 23 -2.24 9.97 -15.89
C MET A 23 -1.53 9.72 -17.22
N SER A 24 -0.92 8.53 -17.36
CA SER A 24 -0.23 8.15 -18.60
C SER A 24 -1.19 7.99 -19.78
N ALA A 25 -2.41 7.57 -19.53
CA ALA A 25 -3.42 7.35 -20.58
C ALA A 25 -4.06 8.64 -21.08
N LEU A 26 -3.92 9.75 -20.33
CA LEU A 26 -4.52 11.03 -20.73
C LEU A 26 -3.77 11.62 -21.94
N LYS A 27 -4.52 11.96 -22.99
CA LYS A 27 -3.99 12.61 -24.21
C LYS A 27 -4.60 13.99 -24.44
N ASP A 28 -5.89 14.13 -24.11
CA ASP A 28 -6.65 15.34 -24.45
C ASP A 28 -6.70 16.36 -23.32
N TYR A 29 -6.11 16.04 -22.17
CA TYR A 29 -6.09 16.88 -20.98
C TYR A 29 -4.66 17.05 -20.47
N ASP A 30 -4.39 18.18 -19.85
CA ASP A 30 -3.12 18.41 -19.15
C ASP A 30 -3.29 18.04 -17.68
N ILE A 31 -2.28 17.44 -17.09
CA ILE A 31 -2.28 17.09 -15.65
C ILE A 31 -1.74 18.30 -14.87
N THR A 32 -2.48 18.74 -13.85
CA THR A 32 -2.01 19.81 -12.97
C THR A 32 -1.71 19.26 -11.56
N GLN A 33 -0.72 19.85 -10.91
CA GLN A 33 -0.42 19.57 -9.50
C GLN A 33 -1.13 20.57 -8.57
N ASP A 34 -1.75 21.61 -9.14
CA ASP A 34 -2.49 22.62 -8.41
C ASP A 34 -4.01 22.38 -8.61
N GLU A 35 -4.66 21.86 -7.55
CA GLU A 35 -6.08 21.53 -7.65
C GLU A 35 -6.96 22.75 -8.00
N SER A 36 -6.52 23.96 -7.64
CA SER A 36 -7.30 25.17 -7.90
C SER A 36 -7.40 25.50 -9.40
N GLU A 37 -6.52 24.92 -10.22
CA GLU A 37 -6.53 25.12 -11.68
C GLU A 37 -7.33 24.05 -12.42
N ALA A 38 -7.88 23.07 -11.72
CA ALA A 38 -8.46 21.89 -12.37
C ALA A 38 -9.84 22.19 -12.96
N ASP A 39 -10.06 21.76 -14.20
CA ASP A 39 -11.40 21.69 -14.83
C ASP A 39 -12.11 20.40 -14.44
N ALA A 40 -11.34 19.37 -14.09
CA ALA A 40 -11.85 18.08 -13.65
C ALA A 40 -10.98 17.53 -12.54
N VAL A 41 -11.60 16.87 -11.57
CA VAL A 41 -10.91 16.19 -10.47
C VAL A 41 -11.26 14.71 -10.55
N VAL A 42 -10.24 13.86 -10.64
CA VAL A 42 -10.41 12.41 -10.60
C VAL A 42 -10.02 11.93 -9.20
N ILE A 43 -10.99 11.40 -8.48
CA ILE A 43 -10.78 10.85 -7.14
C ILE A 43 -10.63 9.34 -7.25
N ASN A 44 -9.41 8.85 -7.00
CA ASN A 44 -9.16 7.41 -6.92
C ASN A 44 -9.34 7.02 -5.44
N SER A 45 -10.46 6.41 -5.15
CA SER A 45 -10.99 6.30 -3.79
C SER A 45 -10.64 4.99 -3.10
N CYS A 46 -10.64 5.05 -1.78
CA CYS A 46 -10.51 3.88 -0.91
C CYS A 46 -11.81 3.73 -0.10
N THR A 47 -12.20 2.48 0.17
CA THR A 47 -13.41 2.17 0.94
C THR A 47 -13.13 1.05 1.96
N VAL A 48 -11.87 0.83 2.29
CA VAL A 48 -11.49 -0.27 3.18
C VAL A 48 -11.94 0.02 4.63
N THR A 49 -12.01 1.31 5.01
CA THR A 49 -12.51 1.72 6.32
C THR A 49 -13.55 2.83 6.20
N ASN A 50 -14.33 3.03 7.25
CA ASN A 50 -15.25 4.17 7.34
C ASN A 50 -14.49 5.51 7.29
N GLY A 51 -13.29 5.54 7.87
CA GLY A 51 -12.43 6.72 7.79
C GLY A 51 -12.05 7.05 6.36
N ALA A 52 -11.73 6.03 5.56
CA ALA A 52 -11.41 6.22 4.15
C ALA A 52 -12.61 6.81 3.40
N ASP A 53 -13.80 6.26 3.61
CA ASP A 53 -15.04 6.80 3.01
C ASP A 53 -15.26 8.26 3.43
N SER A 54 -15.02 8.57 4.71
CA SER A 54 -15.19 9.91 5.25
C SER A 54 -14.23 10.91 4.59
N HIS A 55 -12.98 10.52 4.41
CA HIS A 55 -11.99 11.37 3.75
C HIS A 55 -12.40 11.70 2.31
N VAL A 56 -12.93 10.69 1.59
CA VAL A 56 -13.41 10.91 0.22
C VAL A 56 -14.58 11.90 0.22
N ARG A 57 -15.57 11.71 1.11
CA ARG A 57 -16.73 12.62 1.20
C ARG A 57 -16.31 14.04 1.56
N SER A 58 -15.37 14.17 2.50
CA SER A 58 -14.86 15.49 2.91
C SER A 58 -14.15 16.18 1.75
N TYR A 59 -13.37 15.43 0.97
CA TYR A 59 -12.69 16.01 -0.17
C TYR A 59 -13.68 16.44 -1.26
N ILE A 60 -14.73 15.65 -1.51
CA ILE A 60 -15.78 16.04 -2.46
C ILE A 60 -16.43 17.37 -2.00
N SER A 61 -16.73 17.49 -0.70
CA SER A 61 -17.28 18.73 -0.15
C SER A 61 -16.32 19.92 -0.31
N HIS A 62 -15.02 19.67 -0.17
CA HIS A 62 -14.00 20.69 -0.41
C HIS A 62 -14.05 21.18 -1.87
N VAL A 63 -14.08 20.24 -2.82
CA VAL A 63 -14.15 20.58 -4.25
C VAL A 63 -15.42 21.37 -4.55
N GLU A 64 -16.58 20.93 -4.03
CA GLU A 64 -17.86 21.61 -4.22
C GLU A 64 -17.83 23.08 -3.77
N LYS A 65 -17.10 23.37 -2.70
CA LYS A 65 -17.03 24.70 -2.10
C LYS A 65 -15.99 25.62 -2.74
N THR A 66 -14.93 25.06 -3.28
CA THR A 66 -13.74 25.85 -3.66
C THR A 66 -13.40 25.82 -5.14
N MET A 67 -14.00 24.93 -5.93
CA MET A 67 -13.64 24.74 -7.33
C MET A 67 -14.88 24.66 -8.21
N ASP A 68 -14.73 25.09 -9.46
CA ASP A 68 -15.73 24.88 -10.51
C ASP A 68 -15.21 23.75 -11.41
N ALA A 69 -15.16 22.53 -10.87
CA ALA A 69 -14.60 21.38 -11.56
C ALA A 69 -15.59 20.22 -11.51
N LYS A 70 -15.63 19.45 -12.61
CA LYS A 70 -16.36 18.18 -12.63
C LYS A 70 -15.63 17.16 -11.79
N VAL A 71 -16.34 16.39 -10.98
CA VAL A 71 -15.77 15.36 -10.10
C VAL A 71 -16.07 13.98 -10.67
N PHE A 72 -15.04 13.16 -10.78
CA PHE A 72 -15.15 11.77 -11.23
C PHE A 72 -14.60 10.86 -10.14
N LEU A 73 -15.31 9.76 -9.85
CA LEU A 73 -14.92 8.82 -8.82
C LEU A 73 -14.52 7.48 -9.43
N THR A 74 -13.40 6.95 -8.98
CA THR A 74 -12.94 5.60 -9.33
C THR A 74 -12.32 4.95 -8.09
N GLY A 75 -11.74 3.76 -8.24
CA GLY A 75 -11.14 3.03 -7.14
C GLY A 75 -12.15 2.15 -6.42
N CYS A 76 -11.77 1.69 -5.23
CA CYS A 76 -12.61 0.76 -4.47
C CYS A 76 -13.97 1.35 -4.11
N GLY A 77 -14.03 2.65 -3.85
CA GLY A 77 -15.27 3.35 -3.50
C GLY A 77 -16.29 3.40 -4.64
N ALA A 78 -15.86 3.21 -5.88
CA ALA A 78 -16.78 3.16 -7.02
C ALA A 78 -17.83 2.05 -6.83
N HIS A 79 -17.44 0.93 -6.22
CA HIS A 79 -18.31 -0.22 -6.02
C HIS A 79 -19.15 -0.17 -4.75
N THR A 80 -18.86 0.76 -3.83
CA THR A 80 -19.59 0.84 -2.55
C THR A 80 -20.38 2.13 -2.41
N LYS A 81 -19.81 3.27 -2.81
CA LYS A 81 -20.42 4.59 -2.62
C LYS A 81 -20.68 5.33 -3.94
N GLY A 82 -20.15 4.81 -5.05
CA GLY A 82 -20.22 5.50 -6.33
C GLY A 82 -21.63 5.79 -6.78
N GLU A 83 -22.50 4.79 -6.73
CA GLU A 83 -23.89 4.95 -7.22
C GLU A 83 -24.63 6.01 -6.39
N SER A 84 -24.54 5.96 -5.07
CA SER A 84 -25.23 6.94 -4.22
C SER A 84 -24.68 8.35 -4.38
N LEU A 85 -23.37 8.50 -4.58
CA LEU A 85 -22.76 9.81 -4.83
C LEU A 85 -23.22 10.38 -6.17
N LEU A 86 -23.34 9.52 -7.19
CA LEU A 86 -23.85 9.93 -8.50
C LEU A 86 -25.31 10.36 -8.41
N GLU A 87 -26.15 9.54 -7.76
CA GLU A 87 -27.59 9.82 -7.61
C GLU A 87 -27.85 11.12 -6.86
N SER A 88 -27.00 11.44 -5.90
CA SER A 88 -27.13 12.70 -5.14
C SER A 88 -26.52 13.88 -5.86
N GLY A 89 -25.95 13.69 -7.06
CA GLY A 89 -25.38 14.77 -7.86
C GLY A 89 -24.03 15.26 -7.37
N ARG A 90 -23.38 14.54 -6.45
CA ARG A 90 -22.10 14.96 -5.88
C ARG A 90 -20.90 14.63 -6.77
N VAL A 91 -21.06 13.69 -7.69
CA VAL A 91 -20.05 13.38 -8.70
C VAL A 91 -20.71 13.37 -10.07
N HIS A 92 -19.93 13.72 -11.10
CA HIS A 92 -20.41 13.71 -12.49
C HIS A 92 -20.35 12.32 -13.10
N GLY A 93 -19.35 11.53 -12.75
CA GLY A 93 -19.20 10.20 -13.30
C GLY A 93 -18.50 9.25 -12.33
N VAL A 94 -18.81 7.97 -12.47
CA VAL A 94 -18.21 6.89 -11.69
C VAL A 94 -17.76 5.81 -12.64
N PHE A 95 -16.49 5.37 -12.49
CA PHE A 95 -15.99 4.27 -13.34
C PHE A 95 -15.09 3.32 -12.54
N GLY A 96 -15.17 2.05 -12.88
CA GLY A 96 -14.35 1.00 -12.26
C GLY A 96 -12.94 0.94 -12.84
N GLN A 97 -12.07 0.18 -12.21
CA GLN A 97 -10.66 0.11 -12.58
C GLN A 97 -10.43 -0.50 -13.97
N SER A 98 -11.33 -1.37 -14.44
CA SER A 98 -11.22 -1.93 -15.78
C SER A 98 -11.39 -0.88 -16.87
N GLU A 99 -12.02 0.26 -16.53
CA GLU A 99 -12.32 1.32 -17.49
C GLU A 99 -11.28 2.45 -17.49
N LYS A 100 -10.26 2.37 -16.63
CA LYS A 100 -9.33 3.49 -16.40
C LYS A 100 -8.54 3.94 -17.64
N LEU A 101 -8.30 3.05 -18.60
CA LEU A 101 -7.60 3.42 -19.82
C LEU A 101 -8.48 4.22 -20.79
N LYS A 102 -9.80 4.23 -20.57
CA LYS A 102 -10.75 5.03 -21.35
C LYS A 102 -10.92 6.45 -20.78
N ILE A 103 -10.00 6.88 -19.92
CA ILE A 103 -10.18 8.11 -19.14
C ILE A 103 -10.44 9.35 -20.00
N ASP A 104 -9.75 9.49 -21.14
CA ASP A 104 -10.02 10.63 -22.04
C ASP A 104 -11.48 10.70 -22.46
N THR A 105 -12.04 9.55 -22.87
CA THR A 105 -13.44 9.48 -23.29
C THR A 105 -14.37 9.74 -22.11
N LEU A 106 -14.09 9.11 -20.96
CA LEU A 106 -14.96 9.23 -19.77
C LEU A 106 -15.02 10.67 -19.26
N LEU A 107 -13.90 11.36 -19.22
CA LEU A 107 -13.86 12.75 -18.75
C LEU A 107 -14.60 13.71 -19.69
N SER A 108 -14.75 13.34 -20.96
CA SER A 108 -15.40 14.20 -21.96
C SER A 108 -16.93 14.01 -22.00
N LEU A 109 -17.48 13.00 -21.29
CA LEU A 109 -18.92 12.78 -21.31
C LEU A 109 -19.66 13.94 -20.65
N GLU A 110 -20.65 14.46 -21.38
CA GLU A 110 -21.45 15.59 -20.88
C GLU A 110 -22.50 15.14 -19.87
N LYS A 111 -23.05 13.94 -20.05
CA LYS A 111 -24.07 13.39 -19.16
C LYS A 111 -23.45 12.61 -18.01
N PRO A 112 -24.03 12.69 -16.82
CA PRO A 112 -23.60 11.83 -15.72
C PRO A 112 -23.65 10.35 -16.10
N PHE A 113 -22.72 9.56 -15.58
CA PHE A 113 -22.62 8.14 -15.93
C PHE A 113 -22.14 7.30 -14.75
N TYR A 114 -22.50 6.00 -14.78
CA TYR A 114 -22.05 4.99 -13.84
C TYR A 114 -21.60 3.75 -14.62
N ASP A 115 -20.32 3.48 -14.61
CA ASP A 115 -19.72 2.34 -15.33
C ASP A 115 -18.75 1.61 -14.39
N PRO A 116 -19.28 0.69 -13.55
CA PRO A 116 -18.42 0.01 -12.57
C PRO A 116 -17.41 -0.96 -13.20
N GLY A 117 -17.57 -1.30 -14.48
CA GLY A 117 -16.64 -2.17 -15.18
C GLY A 117 -16.67 -3.62 -14.71
N ASP A 118 -15.57 -4.32 -15.00
CA ASP A 118 -15.43 -5.76 -14.74
C ASP A 118 -14.39 -5.99 -13.63
N LEU A 119 -14.83 -6.57 -12.53
CA LEU A 119 -13.93 -6.90 -11.39
C LEU A 119 -12.94 -8.02 -11.71
N ASN A 120 -13.14 -8.74 -12.82
CA ASN A 120 -12.26 -9.85 -13.19
C ASN A 120 -11.22 -9.48 -14.24
N HIS A 121 -11.17 -8.22 -14.67
CA HIS A 121 -10.19 -7.79 -15.68
C HIS A 121 -8.76 -7.97 -15.20
N ILE A 122 -7.85 -8.15 -16.14
CA ILE A 122 -6.41 -8.21 -15.87
C ILE A 122 -5.77 -6.97 -16.51
N ASP A 123 -5.04 -6.20 -15.71
CA ASP A 123 -4.33 -5.02 -16.20
C ASP A 123 -3.20 -5.42 -17.12
N ASP A 124 -3.14 -4.79 -18.29
CA ASP A 124 -2.04 -4.96 -19.23
C ASP A 124 -1.38 -3.63 -19.60
N ALA A 125 -1.70 -2.58 -18.88
CA ALA A 125 -1.15 -1.25 -19.14
C ALA A 125 0.35 -1.19 -18.84
N VAL A 126 1.10 -0.49 -19.69
CA VAL A 126 2.53 -0.23 -19.50
C VAL A 126 2.72 1.28 -19.63
N VAL A 127 3.39 1.87 -18.67
CA VAL A 127 3.66 3.32 -18.64
C VAL A 127 5.16 3.58 -18.70
N ASP A 128 5.55 4.73 -19.20
CA ASP A 128 6.97 5.09 -19.41
C ASP A 128 7.57 5.82 -18.21
N ASP A 129 6.76 6.44 -17.38
CA ASP A 129 7.25 7.25 -16.27
C ASP A 129 6.22 7.31 -15.14
N PHE A 130 6.69 7.56 -13.93
CA PHE A 130 5.85 7.81 -12.76
C PHE A 130 6.07 9.25 -12.32
N ILE A 131 5.10 10.08 -12.62
CA ILE A 131 5.18 11.53 -12.42
C ILE A 131 5.36 11.84 -10.92
N GLY A 132 6.41 12.61 -10.61
CA GLY A 132 6.67 13.11 -9.27
C GLY A 132 7.12 12.06 -8.27
N LYS A 133 7.70 10.94 -8.75
CA LYS A 133 8.14 9.85 -7.87
C LYS A 133 9.61 9.51 -8.07
N SER A 134 10.26 9.07 -7.00
CA SER A 134 11.64 8.58 -7.04
C SER A 134 11.71 7.05 -7.10
N ARG A 135 10.61 6.39 -6.73
CA ARG A 135 10.49 4.93 -6.76
C ARG A 135 9.18 4.56 -7.43
N ALA A 136 9.14 3.39 -8.06
CA ALA A 136 7.99 2.98 -8.86
C ALA A 136 7.19 1.89 -8.14
N PHE A 137 5.88 2.06 -8.10
CA PHE A 137 4.94 1.05 -7.62
C PHE A 137 4.51 0.22 -8.83
N ILE A 138 4.68 -1.08 -8.75
CA ILE A 138 4.37 -1.99 -9.87
C ILE A 138 3.28 -2.96 -9.41
N LYS A 139 2.10 -2.81 -9.96
CA LYS A 139 1.00 -3.73 -9.63
C LYS A 139 1.26 -5.07 -10.31
N ILE A 140 1.36 -6.13 -9.50
CA ILE A 140 1.60 -7.48 -10.02
C ILE A 140 0.41 -8.40 -9.76
N GLN A 141 -0.48 -8.00 -8.85
CA GLN A 141 -1.57 -8.85 -8.38
C GLN A 141 -2.78 -7.99 -8.07
N GLU A 142 -3.97 -8.47 -8.41
CA GLU A 142 -5.22 -7.77 -8.16
C GLU A 142 -6.19 -8.73 -7.48
N GLY A 143 -7.06 -8.18 -6.62
CA GLY A 143 -8.09 -8.97 -5.93
C GLY A 143 -7.52 -9.90 -4.88
N CYS A 144 -8.41 -10.61 -4.18
CA CYS A 144 -7.99 -11.51 -3.10
C CYS A 144 -8.99 -12.66 -2.93
N SER A 145 -8.47 -13.89 -2.90
CA SER A 145 -9.29 -15.08 -2.72
C SER A 145 -9.34 -15.56 -1.27
N PHE A 146 -8.66 -14.86 -0.34
CA PHE A 146 -8.85 -15.07 1.08
C PHE A 146 -10.22 -14.48 1.47
N ARG A 147 -10.83 -15.06 2.49
CA ARG A 147 -12.15 -14.65 2.93
C ARG A 147 -12.12 -14.28 4.41
N CYS A 148 -11.17 -13.38 4.76
CA CYS A 148 -11.10 -12.84 6.12
C CYS A 148 -12.45 -12.20 6.46
N SER A 149 -12.94 -12.46 7.67
CA SER A 149 -14.32 -12.12 8.02
C SER A 149 -14.65 -10.62 8.01
N TYR A 150 -13.61 -9.77 8.13
CA TYR A 150 -13.77 -8.32 8.21
C TYR A 150 -13.58 -7.62 6.87
N CYS A 151 -13.17 -8.34 5.82
CA CYS A 151 -12.53 -7.72 4.63
C CYS A 151 -13.49 -7.50 3.48
N ILE A 152 -13.55 -6.25 2.98
CA ILE A 152 -14.40 -5.86 1.85
C ILE A 152 -13.70 -6.11 0.50
N ILE A 153 -12.39 -6.37 0.48
CA ILE A 153 -11.59 -6.41 -0.76
C ILE A 153 -12.16 -7.36 -1.83
N PRO A 154 -12.57 -8.60 -1.49
CA PRO A 154 -13.12 -9.47 -2.54
C PRO A 154 -14.33 -8.89 -3.26
N PHE A 155 -15.08 -8.02 -2.60
CA PHE A 155 -16.31 -7.42 -3.16
C PHE A 155 -16.02 -6.19 -4.03
N VAL A 156 -14.85 -5.55 -3.84
CA VAL A 156 -14.53 -4.30 -4.57
C VAL A 156 -13.31 -4.44 -5.50
N ARG A 157 -12.56 -5.54 -5.39
CA ARG A 157 -11.40 -5.82 -6.25
C ARG A 157 -11.47 -7.22 -6.88
N GLY A 158 -12.48 -8.01 -6.53
CA GLY A 158 -12.66 -9.36 -7.09
C GLY A 158 -11.70 -10.40 -6.53
N ASP A 159 -11.69 -11.58 -7.13
CA ASP A 159 -10.81 -12.68 -6.74
C ASP A 159 -9.36 -12.44 -7.20
N ALA A 160 -8.44 -13.17 -6.56
CA ALA A 160 -7.01 -13.05 -6.85
C ALA A 160 -6.69 -13.41 -8.31
N ARG A 161 -5.97 -12.51 -8.97
CA ARG A 161 -5.48 -12.73 -10.33
C ARG A 161 -4.15 -12.01 -10.51
N SER A 162 -3.23 -12.68 -11.21
CA SER A 162 -1.88 -12.18 -11.43
C SER A 162 -1.82 -11.38 -12.73
N MET A 163 -1.02 -10.32 -12.74
CA MET A 163 -0.71 -9.59 -13.96
C MET A 163 0.23 -10.45 -14.81
N ASP A 164 0.19 -10.22 -16.13
CA ASP A 164 1.05 -10.93 -17.08
C ASP A 164 2.52 -10.64 -16.78
N GLU A 165 3.33 -11.69 -16.68
CA GLU A 165 4.74 -11.58 -16.30
C GLU A 165 5.54 -10.74 -17.30
N GLU A 166 5.33 -10.96 -18.61
CA GLU A 166 6.08 -10.23 -19.62
C GLU A 166 5.73 -8.74 -19.61
N ARG A 167 4.46 -8.41 -19.32
CA ARG A 167 4.04 -7.01 -19.18
C ARG A 167 4.69 -6.35 -17.96
N ILE A 168 4.80 -7.10 -16.85
CA ILE A 168 5.49 -6.58 -15.66
C ILE A 168 6.95 -6.28 -15.98
N LEU A 169 7.63 -7.21 -16.67
CA LEU A 169 9.04 -7.04 -17.02
C LEU A 169 9.22 -5.87 -17.98
N GLU A 170 8.34 -5.74 -18.98
CA GLU A 170 8.35 -4.61 -19.91
C GLU A 170 8.18 -3.29 -19.15
N GLN A 171 7.23 -3.24 -18.23
CA GLN A 171 6.94 -2.06 -17.42
C GLN A 171 8.19 -1.64 -16.64
N ILE A 172 8.83 -2.58 -15.96
CA ILE A 172 10.01 -2.29 -15.15
C ILE A 172 11.18 -1.87 -16.02
N THR A 173 11.35 -2.52 -17.19
CA THR A 173 12.41 -2.17 -18.13
C THR A 173 12.29 -0.71 -18.58
N ARG A 174 11.08 -0.28 -18.96
CA ARG A 174 10.85 1.11 -19.38
C ARG A 174 11.16 2.10 -18.26
N LEU A 175 10.69 1.81 -17.06
CA LEU A 175 10.94 2.70 -15.92
C LEU A 175 12.42 2.73 -15.54
N ALA A 176 13.11 1.58 -15.60
CA ALA A 176 14.55 1.52 -15.31
C ALA A 176 15.35 2.34 -16.34
N LEU A 177 14.95 2.31 -17.61
CA LEU A 177 15.56 3.14 -18.65
C LEU A 177 15.37 4.64 -18.34
N ASN A 178 14.29 4.99 -17.67
CA ASN A 178 14.02 6.38 -17.28
C ASN A 178 14.58 6.72 -15.88
N GLY A 179 15.45 5.88 -15.34
CA GLY A 179 16.22 6.21 -14.14
C GLY A 179 15.68 5.66 -12.83
N PHE A 180 14.55 4.94 -12.84
CA PHE A 180 14.06 4.32 -11.62
C PHE A 180 14.94 3.13 -11.24
N GLY A 181 15.35 3.07 -9.96
CA GLY A 181 16.16 1.96 -9.45
C GLY A 181 15.48 1.16 -8.36
N GLU A 182 14.44 1.71 -7.73
CA GLU A 182 13.68 1.00 -6.70
C GLU A 182 12.27 0.73 -7.18
N PHE A 183 11.87 -0.54 -7.08
CA PHE A 183 10.56 -1.02 -7.53
C PHE A 183 9.84 -1.69 -6.38
N ILE A 184 8.61 -1.26 -6.13
CA ILE A 184 7.77 -1.80 -5.06
C ILE A 184 6.67 -2.63 -5.71
N LEU A 185 6.78 -3.95 -5.60
CA LEU A 185 5.76 -4.85 -6.16
C LEU A 185 4.53 -4.77 -5.27
N THR A 186 3.42 -4.34 -5.84
CA THR A 186 2.20 -4.07 -5.10
C THR A 186 1.01 -4.88 -5.62
N GLY A 187 -0.02 -4.93 -4.81
CA GLY A 187 -1.23 -5.69 -5.09
C GLY A 187 -1.87 -6.14 -3.79
N THR A 188 -2.85 -6.98 -3.95
CA THR A 188 -3.54 -7.56 -2.80
C THR A 188 -2.97 -8.96 -2.54
N UNK A 189 -2.04 -9.16 -1.59
CA UNK A 189 -1.57 -10.09 -1.37
C UNK A 189 -0.74 -10.43 -2.28
N VAL A 190 0.34 -9.81 -2.44
CA VAL A 190 1.29 -10.02 -3.53
C VAL A 190 1.91 -11.42 -3.53
N GLY A 191 1.92 -12.09 -2.37
CA GLY A 191 2.41 -13.47 -2.28
C GLY A 191 1.55 -14.48 -3.03
N SER A 192 0.36 -14.09 -3.47
CA SER A 192 -0.49 -14.95 -4.32
C SER A 192 -0.06 -14.95 -5.79
N TYR A 193 0.91 -14.11 -6.16
CA TYR A 193 1.36 -14.02 -7.55
C TYR A 193 1.80 -15.38 -8.08
N GLY A 194 1.33 -15.69 -9.27
CA GLY A 194 1.76 -16.88 -10.01
C GLY A 194 1.08 -18.19 -9.63
N GLN A 195 0.27 -18.19 -8.56
CA GLN A 195 -0.34 -19.46 -8.09
C GLN A 195 -1.18 -20.16 -9.17
N LYS A 196 -1.83 -19.36 -10.06
CA LYS A 196 -2.67 -19.92 -11.13
C LYS A 196 -1.92 -20.05 -12.46
N THR A 197 -0.69 -19.57 -12.54
CA THR A 197 0.06 -19.57 -13.80
C THR A 197 1.34 -20.43 -13.73
N GLY A 198 1.57 -21.08 -12.59
CA GLY A 198 2.76 -21.93 -12.43
C GLY A 198 4.04 -21.14 -12.12
N SER A 199 3.89 -19.85 -11.75
CA SER A 199 5.02 -19.01 -11.33
C SER A 199 4.91 -18.73 -9.82
N SER A 200 5.72 -17.78 -9.32
CA SER A 200 5.67 -17.33 -7.94
C SER A 200 6.28 -15.93 -7.85
N VAL A 201 6.00 -15.24 -6.75
CA VAL A 201 6.57 -13.92 -6.55
C VAL A 201 8.10 -13.99 -6.48
N ALA A 202 8.65 -15.06 -5.90
CA ALA A 202 10.12 -15.23 -5.83
C ALA A 202 10.73 -15.39 -7.22
N LYS A 203 10.11 -16.20 -8.08
CA LYS A 203 10.57 -16.37 -9.47
C LYS A 203 10.49 -15.05 -10.23
N LEU A 204 9.39 -14.34 -10.09
CA LEU A 204 9.23 -13.03 -10.73
C LEU A 204 10.34 -12.07 -10.26
N MET A 205 10.58 -12.00 -8.95
CA MET A 205 11.61 -11.09 -8.42
C MET A 205 13.01 -11.43 -8.95
N LYS A 206 13.33 -12.72 -9.08
CA LYS A 206 14.61 -13.14 -9.69
C LYS A 206 14.73 -12.63 -11.12
N ARG A 207 13.66 -12.72 -11.90
CA ARG A 207 13.66 -12.19 -13.28
C ARG A 207 13.81 -10.67 -13.30
N ILE A 208 13.08 -9.98 -12.44
CA ILE A 208 13.15 -8.51 -12.34
C ILE A 208 14.58 -8.06 -12.00
N SER A 209 15.26 -8.79 -11.10
CA SER A 209 16.61 -8.43 -10.67
C SER A 209 17.64 -8.46 -11.79
N GLN A 210 17.34 -9.15 -12.91
CA GLN A 210 18.21 -9.22 -14.07
C GLN A 210 18.07 -7.99 -14.99
N ILE A 211 17.07 -7.17 -14.78
CA ILE A 211 16.85 -5.98 -15.62
C ILE A 211 17.87 -4.90 -15.23
N ARG A 212 18.60 -4.41 -16.24
CA ARG A 212 19.61 -3.37 -16.03
C ARG A 212 18.97 -2.12 -15.41
N GLY A 213 19.56 -1.63 -14.32
CA GLY A 213 19.07 -0.46 -13.63
C GLY A 213 18.25 -0.76 -12.39
N VAL A 214 17.77 -1.99 -12.23
CA VAL A 214 17.06 -2.40 -11.02
C VAL A 214 18.08 -2.54 -9.89
N ARG A 215 17.91 -1.76 -8.83
CA ARG A 215 18.82 -1.74 -7.70
C ARG A 215 18.22 -2.35 -6.45
N ARG A 216 16.93 -2.08 -6.20
CA ARG A 216 16.27 -2.61 -5.00
C ARG A 216 14.81 -2.96 -5.31
N ILE A 217 14.39 -4.13 -4.89
CA ILE A 217 13.01 -4.60 -5.03
C ILE A 217 12.40 -4.68 -3.64
N ARG A 218 11.26 -4.00 -3.46
CA ARG A 218 10.46 -4.05 -2.25
C ARG A 218 9.16 -4.78 -2.53
N LEU A 219 8.61 -5.41 -1.49
CA LEU A 219 7.31 -6.07 -1.60
C LEU A 219 6.24 -5.29 -0.87
N GLY A 220 5.03 -5.32 -1.41
CA GLY A 220 3.83 -4.99 -0.66
C GLY A 220 3.56 -6.07 0.39
N SER A 221 2.39 -6.00 1.01
CA SER A 221 2.04 -6.94 2.08
C SER A 221 1.90 -8.36 1.58
N VAL A 222 2.46 -9.30 2.35
CA VAL A 222 2.30 -10.74 2.12
C VAL A 222 1.64 -11.37 3.35
N GLU A 223 1.02 -12.51 3.14
CA GLU A 223 0.51 -13.34 4.24
C GLU A 223 1.63 -14.22 4.77
N PRO A 224 1.65 -14.54 6.08
CA PRO A 224 2.72 -15.42 6.61
C PRO A 224 2.85 -16.73 5.83
N ILE A 225 1.72 -17.34 5.45
CA ILE A 225 1.72 -18.63 4.73
C ILE A 225 2.29 -18.54 3.32
N GLN A 226 2.54 -17.33 2.82
CA GLN A 226 3.09 -17.12 1.48
C GLN A 226 4.63 -17.06 1.46
N ILE A 227 5.26 -17.07 2.64
CA ILE A 227 6.72 -17.07 2.74
C ILE A 227 7.18 -18.51 2.97
N GLY A 228 7.20 -19.29 1.89
CA GLY A 228 7.63 -20.66 1.92
C GLY A 228 9.10 -20.83 1.53
N ASP A 229 9.50 -22.06 1.30
CA ASP A 229 10.91 -22.40 1.03
C ASP A 229 11.47 -21.66 -0.19
N GLU A 230 10.69 -21.59 -1.27
CA GLU A 230 11.13 -20.89 -2.49
C GLU A 230 11.40 -19.40 -2.22
N PHE A 231 10.56 -18.75 -1.41
CA PHE A 231 10.78 -17.37 -1.04
C PHE A 231 12.04 -17.23 -0.17
N LYS A 232 12.25 -18.19 0.73
CA LYS A 232 13.43 -18.17 1.61
C LYS A 232 14.75 -18.23 0.84
N GLU A 233 14.75 -18.80 -0.37
CA GLU A 233 15.95 -18.87 -1.21
C GLU A 233 16.47 -17.50 -1.63
N ILE A 234 15.61 -16.48 -1.71
CA ILE A 234 16.04 -15.15 -2.15
C ILE A 234 16.37 -14.19 -0.99
N LEU A 235 16.24 -14.62 0.25
CA LEU A 235 16.45 -13.73 1.40
C LEU A 235 17.86 -13.14 1.49
N GLY A 236 18.87 -13.83 0.94
CA GLY A 236 20.24 -13.34 0.93
C GLY A 236 20.60 -12.45 -0.25
N GLU A 237 19.68 -12.23 -1.17
CA GLU A 237 19.99 -11.49 -2.39
C GLU A 237 20.19 -9.99 -2.12
N PRO A 238 21.23 -9.38 -2.72
CA PRO A 238 21.52 -7.96 -2.43
C PRO A 238 20.49 -7.00 -2.99
N TRP A 239 19.71 -7.39 -4.00
CA TRP A 239 18.68 -6.56 -4.58
C TRP A 239 17.36 -6.60 -3.77
N LEU A 240 17.22 -7.53 -2.82
CA LEU A 240 16.02 -7.63 -2.02
C LEU A 240 16.12 -6.67 -0.82
N GLU A 241 15.08 -5.84 -0.60
CA GLU A 241 15.02 -5.01 0.60
C GLU A 241 15.14 -5.88 1.86
N LYS A 242 15.66 -5.31 2.92
CA LYS A 242 15.78 -6.01 4.20
C LYS A 242 14.62 -5.70 5.13
N HIS A 243 13.46 -5.51 4.56
CA HIS A 243 12.19 -5.28 5.26
C HIS A 243 11.09 -6.09 4.58
N LEU A 244 10.29 -6.79 5.37
CA LEU A 244 9.11 -7.48 4.85
C LEU A 244 7.91 -7.05 5.67
N HIS A 245 6.82 -6.73 4.97
CA HIS A 245 5.55 -6.40 5.62
C HIS A 245 4.63 -7.63 5.56
N ILE A 246 4.41 -8.26 6.71
CA ILE A 246 3.73 -9.56 6.82
C ILE A 246 2.46 -9.36 7.63
N ALA A 247 1.31 -9.52 6.97
CA ALA A 247 0.01 -9.14 7.53
C ALA A 247 -0.50 -10.19 8.53
N LEU A 248 -0.24 -9.99 9.81
CA LEU A 248 -0.77 -10.85 10.88
C LEU A 248 -2.24 -10.57 11.16
N GLN A 249 -2.61 -9.30 11.20
CA GLN A 249 -3.91 -8.75 11.55
C GLN A 249 -4.27 -8.92 13.03
N HIS A 250 -3.77 -9.95 13.70
CA HIS A 250 -3.88 -10.16 15.14
C HIS A 250 -2.84 -11.18 15.61
N THR A 251 -2.63 -11.27 16.91
CA THR A 251 -1.65 -12.22 17.47
C THR A 251 -2.25 -13.14 18.55
N SER A 252 -3.55 -13.02 18.81
CA SER A 252 -4.25 -14.00 19.64
C SER A 252 -4.72 -15.15 18.74
N PRO A 253 -4.38 -16.42 19.04
CA PRO A 253 -4.85 -17.54 18.24
C PRO A 253 -6.38 -17.61 18.11
N GLU A 254 -7.11 -17.29 19.18
CA GLU A 254 -8.57 -17.30 19.11
C GLU A 254 -9.11 -16.19 18.21
N MET A 255 -8.52 -14.99 18.30
CA MET A 255 -8.94 -13.89 17.41
C MET A 255 -8.66 -14.22 15.94
N LEU A 256 -7.53 -14.87 15.64
CA LEU A 256 -7.24 -15.28 14.27
C LEU A 256 -8.34 -16.19 13.71
N LYS A 257 -8.87 -17.09 14.54
CA LYS A 257 -10.01 -17.97 14.15
C LYS A 257 -11.27 -17.13 13.91
N ILE A 258 -11.60 -16.23 14.83
CA ILE A 258 -12.79 -15.37 14.71
C ILE A 258 -12.71 -14.54 13.43
N MET A 259 -11.53 -14.06 13.11
CA MET A 259 -11.28 -13.25 11.92
C MET A 259 -11.16 -14.06 10.62
N ASN A 260 -11.33 -15.39 10.72
CA ASN A 260 -11.19 -16.32 9.59
C ASN A 260 -9.84 -16.18 8.89
N ARG A 261 -8.77 -16.06 9.71
CA ARG A 261 -7.40 -15.96 9.22
C ARG A 261 -6.83 -17.38 8.98
N ARG A 262 -5.92 -17.47 8.04
CA ARG A 262 -5.26 -18.76 7.70
C ARG A 262 -3.95 -18.96 8.45
N ASN A 263 -3.38 -17.87 8.98
CA ASN A 263 -2.11 -17.96 9.70
C ASN A 263 -2.33 -18.47 11.13
N VAL A 264 -1.29 -19.09 11.67
CA VAL A 264 -1.28 -19.70 13.01
C VAL A 264 -0.15 -19.05 13.79
N TYR A 265 -0.46 -18.46 14.93
CA TYR A 265 0.50 -17.63 15.68
C TYR A 265 1.83 -18.37 15.97
N LYS A 266 1.80 -19.64 16.32
CA LYS A 266 3.04 -20.40 16.58
C LYS A 266 3.95 -20.41 15.37
N GLN A 267 3.38 -20.70 14.19
CA GLN A 267 4.12 -20.71 12.94
C GLN A 267 4.59 -19.32 12.56
N ASP A 268 3.74 -18.31 12.79
CA ASP A 268 4.09 -16.90 12.53
C ASP A 268 5.32 -16.50 13.35
N ARG A 269 5.34 -16.89 14.63
CA ARG A 269 6.46 -16.60 15.53
C ARG A 269 7.76 -17.23 15.01
N GLU A 270 7.69 -18.50 14.64
CA GLU A 270 8.86 -19.22 14.10
C GLU A 270 9.38 -18.53 12.84
N LEU A 271 8.49 -18.14 11.94
CA LEU A 271 8.84 -17.42 10.73
C LEU A 271 9.51 -16.08 11.05
N PHE A 272 8.91 -15.30 11.95
CA PHE A 272 9.42 -13.97 12.28
C PHE A 272 10.80 -14.05 12.94
N GLU A 273 11.00 -15.01 13.84
CA GLU A 273 12.31 -15.24 14.47
C GLU A 273 13.35 -15.61 13.42
N TYR A 274 12.98 -16.45 12.46
CA TYR A 274 13.86 -16.83 11.35
C TYR A 274 14.24 -15.63 10.51
N LEU A 275 13.27 -14.82 10.10
CA LEU A 275 13.54 -13.63 9.28
C LEU A 275 14.40 -12.60 10.03
N ALA A 276 14.12 -12.40 11.31
CA ALA A 276 14.93 -11.49 12.14
C ALA A 276 16.38 -11.97 12.23
N SER A 277 16.58 -13.30 12.34
CA SER A 277 17.94 -13.89 12.37
C SER A 277 18.70 -13.65 11.07
N LYS A 278 17.99 -13.38 9.97
CA LYS A 278 18.57 -13.04 8.66
C LYS A 278 18.74 -11.55 8.47
N GLY A 279 18.46 -10.74 9.49
CA GLY A 279 18.66 -9.29 9.46
C GLY A 279 17.49 -8.48 8.94
N PHE A 280 16.31 -9.08 8.82
CA PHE A 280 15.13 -8.37 8.30
C PHE A 280 14.44 -7.55 9.38
N ALA A 281 14.07 -6.33 9.02
CA ALA A 281 13.08 -5.56 9.73
C ALA A 281 11.69 -6.10 9.32
N ILE A 282 10.76 -6.20 10.26
CA ILE A 282 9.47 -6.84 9.99
C ILE A 282 8.32 -5.90 10.36
N GLY A 283 7.52 -5.55 9.36
CA GLY A 283 6.29 -4.78 9.56
C GLY A 283 5.08 -5.70 9.59
N THR A 284 4.00 -5.22 10.18
CA THR A 284 2.74 -5.96 10.18
C THR A 284 1.54 -5.02 10.14
N ASP A 285 0.41 -5.56 9.69
CA ASP A 285 -0.89 -4.92 9.87
C ASP A 285 -1.55 -5.52 11.11
N PHE A 286 -2.35 -4.71 11.82
CA PHE A 286 -3.06 -5.16 13.01
C PHE A 286 -4.40 -4.43 13.12
N ILE A 287 -5.46 -5.17 13.42
CA ILE A 287 -6.80 -4.61 13.65
C ILE A 287 -7.14 -4.74 15.13
N THR A 288 -7.39 -3.59 15.79
CA THR A 288 -7.81 -3.56 17.18
C THR A 288 -9.32 -3.39 17.27
N GLY A 289 -9.94 -4.00 18.25
CA GLY A 289 -11.37 -3.82 18.51
C GLY A 289 -12.28 -4.62 17.59
N HIS A 290 -11.79 -5.68 16.98
CA HIS A 290 -12.64 -6.58 16.21
C HIS A 290 -13.67 -7.23 17.14
N PRO A 291 -14.92 -7.44 16.70
CA PRO A 291 -15.92 -8.14 17.54
C PRO A 291 -15.36 -9.43 18.11
N GLY A 292 -15.60 -9.65 19.40
CA GLY A 292 -15.10 -10.82 20.12
C GLY A 292 -13.77 -10.61 20.82
N GLU A 293 -13.11 -9.46 20.64
CA GLU A 293 -11.82 -9.18 21.26
C GLU A 293 -12.05 -8.77 22.72
N THR A 294 -12.00 -9.77 23.63
CA THR A 294 -12.12 -9.53 25.07
C THR A 294 -10.84 -8.97 25.66
N GLU A 295 -10.88 -8.52 26.92
CA GLU A 295 -9.67 -8.05 27.60
C GLU A 295 -8.63 -9.17 27.68
N GLU A 296 -9.07 -10.39 27.96
CA GLU A 296 -8.16 -11.54 28.07
C GLU A 296 -7.45 -11.82 26.74
N LEU A 297 -8.20 -11.78 25.64
CA LEU A 297 -7.62 -11.98 24.31
C LEU A 297 -6.71 -10.83 23.93
N TRP A 298 -7.08 -9.60 24.34
CA TRP A 298 -6.22 -8.43 24.10
C TRP A 298 -4.90 -8.55 24.88
N ASP A 299 -4.97 -8.92 26.17
CA ASP A 299 -3.75 -9.10 27.00
C ASP A 299 -2.84 -10.16 26.39
N GLU A 300 -3.41 -11.27 25.91
CA GLU A 300 -2.65 -12.31 25.19
C GLU A 300 -1.98 -11.71 23.93
N ALA A 301 -2.75 -10.95 23.16
CA ALA A 301 -2.23 -10.36 21.92
C ALA A 301 -1.06 -9.42 22.21
N VAL A 302 -1.16 -8.60 23.26
CA VAL A 302 -0.07 -7.66 23.61
C VAL A 302 1.19 -8.43 24.02
N ARG A 303 1.03 -9.47 24.84
CA ARG A 303 2.18 -10.32 25.22
C ARG A 303 2.85 -10.88 23.97
N ASN A 304 2.05 -11.38 23.03
CA ASN A 304 2.57 -11.96 21.78
C ASN A 304 3.27 -10.92 20.92
N VAL A 305 2.72 -9.70 20.82
CA VAL A 305 3.37 -8.61 20.06
C VAL A 305 4.73 -8.26 20.69
N ARG A 306 4.81 -8.21 22.01
CA ARG A 306 6.08 -7.91 22.70
C ARG A 306 7.15 -8.96 22.40
N GLU A 307 6.77 -10.23 22.26
CA GLU A 307 7.71 -11.31 21.96
C GLU A 307 8.16 -11.35 20.51
N LEU A 308 7.33 -10.87 19.56
CA LEU A 308 7.66 -10.91 18.14
C LEU A 308 8.70 -9.84 17.79
N PRO A 309 9.65 -10.14 16.89
CA PRO A 309 10.67 -9.16 16.47
C PRO A 309 10.10 -8.16 15.44
N LEU A 310 9.04 -7.46 15.82
CA LEU A 310 8.39 -6.47 14.95
C LEU A 310 9.13 -5.15 15.02
N THR A 311 9.17 -4.43 13.90
CA THR A 311 9.83 -3.12 13.80
C THR A 311 8.92 -2.04 13.22
N HIS A 312 7.89 -2.42 12.48
CA HIS A 312 6.97 -1.48 11.84
C HIS A 312 5.53 -1.95 12.03
N LEU A 313 4.59 -1.00 12.03
CA LEU A 313 3.19 -1.32 12.28
C LEU A 313 2.27 -0.41 11.46
N HIS A 314 1.29 -1.03 10.81
CA HIS A 314 0.11 -0.35 10.33
C HIS A 314 -1.08 -0.86 11.14
N ALA A 315 -1.50 -0.11 12.15
CA ALA A 315 -2.61 -0.52 13.00
C ALA A 315 -3.87 0.27 12.64
N PHE A 316 -5.00 -0.41 12.71
CA PHE A 316 -6.31 0.15 12.41
C PHE A 316 -7.29 -0.28 13.48
N THR A 317 -8.21 0.60 13.86
CA THR A 317 -9.37 0.14 14.62
C THR A 317 -10.31 -0.58 13.66
N TYR A 318 -10.98 -1.62 14.16
CA TYR A 318 -11.96 -2.34 13.36
C TYR A 318 -12.98 -1.36 12.77
N SER A 319 -13.27 -1.53 11.51
CA SER A 319 -14.24 -0.70 10.79
C SER A 319 -15.28 -1.63 10.16
N LYS A 320 -16.51 -1.54 10.65
CA LYS A 320 -17.62 -2.35 10.17
C LYS A 320 -17.87 -2.08 8.69
N ARG A 321 -17.85 -3.14 7.87
CA ARG A 321 -18.13 -3.03 6.44
C ARG A 321 -19.34 -3.89 6.13
N ASP A 322 -20.39 -3.27 5.62
CA ASP A 322 -21.63 -3.97 5.28
C ASP A 322 -21.35 -5.09 4.30
N GLY A 323 -21.99 -6.22 4.50
CA GLY A 323 -21.83 -7.39 3.66
C GLY A 323 -20.72 -8.34 4.09
N THR A 324 -19.86 -7.91 5.03
CA THR A 324 -18.81 -8.79 5.56
C THR A 324 -19.33 -9.60 6.75
N PRO A 325 -18.84 -10.84 6.94
CA PRO A 325 -19.28 -11.64 8.10
C PRO A 325 -19.09 -10.95 9.44
N SER A 326 -17.99 -10.23 9.64
CA SER A 326 -17.71 -9.55 10.90
C SER A 326 -18.74 -8.47 11.24
N ALA A 327 -19.45 -7.94 10.23
CA ALA A 327 -20.43 -6.87 10.45
C ALA A 327 -21.58 -7.30 11.37
N SER A 328 -21.86 -8.61 11.46
CA SER A 328 -22.93 -9.14 12.30
C SER A 328 -22.43 -9.81 13.58
N LEU A 329 -21.11 -9.89 13.79
CA LEU A 329 -20.56 -10.56 14.96
C LEU A 329 -20.75 -9.76 16.24
N LYS A 330 -20.90 -10.47 17.35
CA LYS A 330 -21.05 -9.93 18.70
C LYS A 330 -20.13 -10.67 19.66
N PRO A 331 -19.75 -10.08 20.78
CA PRO A 331 -20.02 -8.70 21.17
C PRO A 331 -19.13 -7.71 20.43
N GLU A 332 -19.65 -6.53 20.13
CA GLU A 332 -18.86 -5.45 19.57
C GLU A 332 -17.95 -4.86 20.64
N VAL A 333 -16.83 -4.30 20.21
CA VAL A 333 -15.89 -3.61 21.11
C VAL A 333 -16.14 -2.11 20.99
N ASN A 334 -16.19 -1.44 22.14
CA ASN A 334 -16.36 0.02 22.18
C ASN A 334 -15.22 0.71 21.40
N GLY A 335 -15.55 1.69 20.59
CA GLY A 335 -14.58 2.38 19.73
C GLY A 335 -13.45 3.06 20.50
N LYS A 336 -13.74 3.59 21.70
CA LYS A 336 -12.72 4.21 22.54
C LYS A 336 -11.72 3.14 23.05
N VAL A 337 -12.22 1.98 23.41
CA VAL A 337 -11.37 0.84 23.81
C VAL A 337 -10.47 0.43 22.63
N ALA A 338 -11.05 0.28 21.45
CA ALA A 338 -10.29 -0.08 20.24
C ALA A 338 -9.18 0.94 19.97
N LYS A 339 -9.47 2.23 20.10
CA LYS A 339 -8.49 3.28 19.88
C LYS A 339 -7.38 3.26 20.92
N ASN A 340 -7.72 3.03 22.18
CA ASN A 340 -6.71 2.89 23.25
C ASN A 340 -5.78 1.72 22.98
N ARG A 341 -6.34 0.59 22.51
CA ARG A 341 -5.56 -0.59 22.15
C ARG A 341 -4.62 -0.28 20.97
N LEU A 342 -5.09 0.46 19.99
CA LEU A 342 -4.27 0.88 18.86
C LEU A 342 -3.07 1.71 19.35
N HIS A 343 -3.31 2.69 20.20
CA HIS A 343 -2.23 3.54 20.74
C HIS A 343 -1.24 2.72 21.57
N GLU A 344 -1.71 1.72 22.30
CA GLU A 344 -0.83 0.81 23.06
C GLU A 344 0.12 0.08 22.11
N LEU A 345 -0.40 -0.47 21.01
CA LEU A 345 0.44 -1.17 20.04
C LEU A 345 1.43 -0.22 19.36
N GLU A 346 0.99 0.98 19.01
CA GLU A 346 1.87 1.97 18.37
C GLU A 346 3.04 2.29 19.28
N ALA A 347 2.81 2.45 20.59
CA ALA A 347 3.87 2.75 21.55
C ALA A 347 4.87 1.58 21.64
N ILE A 348 4.36 0.35 21.68
CA ILE A 348 5.21 -0.85 21.76
C ILE A 348 6.11 -0.93 20.53
N ILE A 349 5.54 -0.77 19.34
CA ILE A 349 6.30 -0.93 18.10
C ILE A 349 7.29 0.23 17.91
N LYS A 350 6.93 1.45 18.32
CA LYS A 350 7.85 2.58 18.27
C LYS A 350 9.13 2.29 19.07
N GLU A 351 8.98 1.71 20.25
CA GLU A 351 10.12 1.31 21.10
C GLU A 351 10.93 0.19 20.42
N LYS A 352 10.26 -0.83 19.88
CA LYS A 352 10.93 -1.93 19.19
C LYS A 352 11.66 -1.46 17.94
N ASN A 353 11.11 -0.51 17.20
CA ASN A 353 11.78 0.09 16.03
C ASN A 353 13.04 0.84 16.45
N LEU A 354 12.94 1.62 17.52
CA LEU A 354 14.12 2.35 18.04
C LEU A 354 15.22 1.37 18.44
N ASP A 355 14.87 0.30 19.14
CA ASP A 355 15.84 -0.73 19.56
C ASP A 355 16.50 -1.39 18.33
N PHE A 356 15.72 -1.68 17.29
CA PHE A 356 16.24 -2.24 16.03
C PHE A 356 17.28 -1.29 15.41
N ARG A 357 16.94 0.00 15.31
CA ARG A 357 17.84 0.99 14.70
C ARG A 357 19.11 1.20 15.54
N LYS A 358 18.99 1.14 16.87
CA LYS A 358 20.17 1.24 17.76
C LYS A 358 21.08 0.02 17.65
N ALA A 359 20.50 -1.15 17.42
CA ALA A 359 21.28 -2.40 17.31
C ALA A 359 22.01 -2.53 15.98
N PHE A 360 21.55 -1.85 14.94
CA PHE A 360 22.15 -1.94 13.61
C PHE A 360 23.30 -0.91 13.50
N SER A 361 24.50 -1.38 13.13
CA SER A 361 25.69 -0.54 13.01
C SER A 361 26.23 -0.44 11.58
N GLY A 362 25.54 -1.04 10.61
CA GLY A 362 26.00 -1.08 9.23
C GLY A 362 25.68 0.18 8.43
N GLU A 363 26.15 0.17 7.19
CA GLU A 363 25.86 1.22 6.22
C GLU A 363 24.38 1.27 5.86
N LEU A 364 23.83 2.47 5.76
CA LEU A 364 22.47 2.70 5.28
C LEU A 364 22.50 2.98 3.78
N GLU A 365 21.66 2.29 3.02
CA GLU A 365 21.49 2.49 1.57
C GLU A 365 20.17 3.20 1.37
N VAL A 366 20.23 4.50 1.08
CA VAL A 366 19.05 5.38 1.11
C VAL A 366 18.73 5.92 -0.28
N LEU A 367 17.48 5.77 -0.71
CA LEU A 367 16.96 6.51 -1.86
C LEU A 367 16.26 7.75 -1.32
N ILE A 368 16.69 8.94 -1.76
CA ILE A 368 16.12 10.22 -1.32
C ILE A 368 14.85 10.49 -2.11
N GLU A 369 13.74 10.68 -1.42
CA GLU A 369 12.40 10.78 -2.02
C GLU A 369 11.82 12.17 -1.97
N SER A 370 12.20 12.99 -0.99
CA SER A 370 11.65 14.33 -0.84
C SER A 370 12.63 15.28 -0.18
N GLN A 371 12.32 16.57 -0.27
CA GLN A 371 13.16 17.63 0.27
C GLN A 371 12.31 18.65 1.00
N LYS A 372 12.81 19.14 2.13
CA LYS A 372 12.24 20.29 2.83
C LYS A 372 13.42 21.14 3.30
N ASP A 373 13.61 22.31 2.67
CA ASP A 373 14.76 23.19 2.90
C ASP A 373 16.07 22.44 2.61
N SER A 374 17.02 22.39 3.55
CA SER A 374 18.26 21.65 3.40
C SER A 374 18.15 20.19 3.82
N LEU A 375 16.98 19.75 4.25
CA LEU A 375 16.75 18.39 4.73
C LEU A 375 16.18 17.52 3.63
N PHE A 376 16.82 16.38 3.40
CA PHE A 376 16.42 15.38 2.42
C PHE A 376 15.92 14.15 3.15
N ILE A 377 14.83 13.59 2.69
CA ILE A 377 14.16 12.46 3.37
C ILE A 377 14.09 11.28 2.43
N GLY A 378 14.47 10.12 2.93
CA GLY A 378 14.36 8.86 2.21
C GLY A 378 14.18 7.70 3.15
N HIS A 379 14.25 6.50 2.59
CA HIS A 379 14.14 5.26 3.34
C HIS A 379 15.32 4.36 3.02
N ASP A 380 15.82 3.70 4.06
CA ASP A 380 16.93 2.77 3.92
C ASP A 380 16.45 1.36 3.53
N GLN A 381 17.35 0.40 3.52
CA GLN A 381 17.06 -0.99 3.16
C GLN A 381 16.10 -1.67 4.14
N HIS A 382 15.97 -1.16 5.36
CA HIS A 382 15.05 -1.66 6.39
C HIS A 382 13.72 -0.91 6.42
N PHE A 383 13.51 -0.01 5.46
CA PHE A 383 12.35 0.87 5.37
C PHE A 383 12.24 1.82 6.56
N ASN A 384 13.36 2.17 7.17
CA ASN A 384 13.40 3.19 8.21
C ASN A 384 13.60 4.57 7.57
N LYS A 385 12.97 5.57 8.16
CA LYS A 385 13.08 6.96 7.70
C LYS A 385 14.48 7.51 8.01
N ILE A 386 15.10 8.11 7.01
CA ILE A 386 16.41 8.73 7.13
C ILE A 386 16.26 10.20 6.74
N VAL A 387 16.79 11.09 7.57
CA VAL A 387 16.83 12.53 7.31
C VAL A 387 18.29 12.92 7.10
N VAL A 388 18.58 13.53 5.95
CA VAL A 388 19.94 13.91 5.57
C VAL A 388 20.00 15.42 5.41
N ASP A 389 20.89 16.07 6.16
CA ASP A 389 21.19 17.51 6.00
C ASP A 389 22.32 17.63 4.99
N SER A 390 22.10 18.34 3.89
CA SER A 390 23.08 18.48 2.81
C SER A 390 22.92 19.81 2.10
N LYS A 391 24.05 20.38 1.68
CA LYS A 391 24.07 21.57 0.82
C LYS A 391 23.91 21.20 -0.64
N GLU A 392 24.19 19.95 -1.01
CA GLU A 392 24.00 19.46 -2.38
C GLU A 392 22.58 18.93 -2.56
N ASP A 393 22.06 19.05 -3.78
CA ASP A 393 20.73 18.51 -4.10
C ASP A 393 20.82 16.99 -4.22
N LEU A 394 20.18 16.29 -3.30
CA LEU A 394 20.18 14.83 -3.24
C LEU A 394 18.88 14.22 -3.77
N LEU A 395 17.90 15.04 -4.14
CA LEU A 395 16.58 14.53 -4.51
C LEU A 395 16.65 13.50 -5.65
N GLY A 396 16.05 12.34 -5.45
CA GLY A 396 16.04 11.25 -6.42
C GLY A 396 17.32 10.43 -6.48
N ASN A 397 18.32 10.78 -5.69
CA ASN A 397 19.62 10.11 -5.69
C ASN A 397 19.70 9.03 -4.62
N TRP A 398 20.58 8.06 -4.86
CA TRP A 398 20.97 7.05 -3.88
C TRP A 398 22.18 7.55 -3.11
N VAL A 399 22.12 7.45 -1.78
CA VAL A 399 23.25 7.80 -0.92
C VAL A 399 23.54 6.66 0.04
N ASN A 400 24.81 6.36 0.22
CA ASN A 400 25.29 5.39 1.20
C ASN A 400 25.82 6.14 2.41
N ILE A 401 25.33 5.80 3.59
CA ILE A 401 25.62 6.55 4.81
C ILE A 401 26.25 5.64 5.86
N GLN A 402 27.49 5.93 6.23
CA GLN A 402 28.22 5.18 7.27
C GLN A 402 28.03 5.80 8.66
N ASN A 403 27.97 7.12 8.71
CA ASN A 403 27.94 7.85 9.99
C ASN A 403 26.58 8.53 10.13
N TYR A 404 25.84 8.13 11.14
CA TYR A 404 24.50 8.67 11.40
C TYR A 404 24.18 8.58 12.88
N GLU A 405 23.22 9.40 13.29
CA GLU A 405 22.70 9.44 14.66
C GLU A 405 21.31 8.83 14.69
N VAL A 406 21.09 7.89 15.60
CA VAL A 406 19.76 7.30 15.80
C VAL A 406 18.94 8.25 16.66
N ARG A 407 17.81 8.73 16.12
CA ARG A 407 16.88 9.61 16.83
C ARG A 407 15.53 8.89 17.03
N GLY A 408 14.59 9.55 17.68
CA GLY A 408 13.33 8.93 18.06
C GLY A 408 12.61 8.19 16.93
N GLU A 409 12.33 8.89 15.83
CA GLU A 409 11.53 8.32 14.74
C GLU A 409 12.29 8.17 13.42
N TYR A 410 13.55 8.56 13.39
CA TYR A 410 14.38 8.52 12.18
C TYR A 410 15.86 8.49 12.54
N ASN A 411 16.67 8.11 11.59
CA ASN A 411 18.13 8.29 11.70
C ASN A 411 18.50 9.57 10.95
N HIS A 412 19.46 10.29 11.50
CA HIS A 412 19.91 11.57 10.96
C HIS A 412 21.36 11.51 10.52
N ALA A 413 21.65 12.07 9.35
CA ALA A 413 23.02 12.19 8.85
C ALA A 413 23.26 13.59 8.30
N LYS A 414 24.53 13.97 8.24
CA LYS A 414 24.96 15.22 7.62
C LYS A 414 26.01 14.88 6.57
N LEU A 415 25.77 15.32 5.31
CA LEU A 415 26.67 15.08 4.18
C LEU A 415 27.19 16.38 3.59
#